data_66a02abb04ffbadecba010e0b186cbd1
#
_entry.id   66a02abb04ffbadecba010e0b186cbd1
#
_cell.length_a   1.000
_cell.length_b   1.000
_cell.length_c   1.000
_cell.angle_alpha   90.00
_cell.angle_beta   90.00
_cell.angle_gamma   90.00
#
_symmetry.space_group_name_H-M   'P 1'
#
loop_
_entity.id
_entity.type
_entity.pdbx_description
1 polymer ?
#
loop_
_entity_poly.entity_id
_entity_poly.type
_entity_poly.pdbx_seq_one_letter_code
_entity_poly.pdbx_strand_id
1 'polypeptide(L)'
;MTAQLIDGVALSRQLRAEIAQRAAALTARGHQPGLAVILVGEDPASATYVRNKVKACADAGVRSVLEKYDASLSEAELLGRLDALNADPAIHGILVQMPLPRHIDPQKVIERIATTKDVDGYSVQSAGDLMAGLPGFRPCTPYGCMKLIESTGVTIKGKHAVVIGRSNTVGKPMALLLLQANATVTICHSATVDIGAHTRQADIVVVATGRRDTLRGDMVKPGAIVIDVGINRNDEGKLCGDVDFASVAPVASSITPVPGGVGPMTITMLLANTIESAERGAA
;
A
#
# COMPACT_ATOMS: atom_id res chain seq x y z
N MET A 1 -13.94 -27.10 -1.49
CA MET A 1 -14.28 -25.94 -2.36
C MET A 1 -13.00 -25.13 -2.49
N THR A 2 -12.68 -24.61 -3.65
CA THR A 2 -11.49 -23.75 -3.82
C THR A 2 -11.88 -22.32 -3.51
N ALA A 3 -11.01 -21.57 -2.82
CA ALA A 3 -11.27 -20.17 -2.49
C ALA A 3 -11.60 -19.31 -3.72
N GLN A 4 -12.49 -18.35 -3.56
CA GLN A 4 -12.69 -17.30 -4.56
C GLN A 4 -11.44 -16.43 -4.64
N LEU A 5 -10.95 -16.19 -5.87
CA LEU A 5 -9.84 -15.26 -6.06
C LEU A 5 -10.31 -13.82 -5.89
N ILE A 6 -9.58 -13.08 -5.06
CA ILE A 6 -9.77 -11.63 -4.90
C ILE A 6 -8.93 -10.95 -5.97
N ASP A 7 -9.54 -10.63 -7.12
CA ASP A 7 -8.86 -10.06 -8.29
C ASP A 7 -8.54 -8.57 -8.09
N GLY A 8 -7.32 -8.29 -7.61
CA GLY A 8 -6.85 -6.92 -7.41
C GLY A 8 -6.64 -6.16 -8.71
N VAL A 9 -6.41 -6.85 -9.84
CA VAL A 9 -6.29 -6.18 -11.15
C VAL A 9 -7.64 -5.64 -11.61
N ALA A 10 -8.70 -6.46 -11.51
CA ALA A 10 -10.06 -6.03 -11.87
C ALA A 10 -10.53 -4.88 -10.97
N LEU A 11 -10.39 -5.02 -9.65
CA LEU A 11 -10.76 -3.97 -8.69
C LEU A 11 -9.95 -2.68 -8.90
N SER A 12 -8.65 -2.79 -9.12
CA SER A 12 -7.78 -1.66 -9.45
C SER A 12 -8.25 -0.90 -10.70
N ARG A 13 -8.67 -1.64 -11.75
CA ARG A 13 -9.18 -1.03 -12.98
C ARG A 13 -10.46 -0.24 -12.73
N GLN A 14 -11.39 -0.80 -11.97
CA GLN A 14 -12.63 -0.12 -11.60
C GLN A 14 -12.35 1.17 -10.83
N LEU A 15 -11.58 1.10 -9.74
CA LEU A 15 -11.28 2.27 -8.90
C LEU A 15 -10.48 3.33 -9.65
N ARG A 16 -9.58 2.96 -10.57
CA ARG A 16 -8.86 3.92 -11.41
C ARG A 16 -9.77 4.66 -12.37
N ALA A 17 -10.84 4.04 -12.86
CA ALA A 17 -11.83 4.74 -13.67
C ALA A 17 -12.55 5.83 -12.86
N GLU A 18 -12.91 5.56 -11.61
CA GLU A 18 -13.51 6.55 -10.70
C GLU A 18 -12.50 7.68 -10.37
N ILE A 19 -11.24 7.34 -10.10
CA ILE A 19 -10.15 8.28 -9.86
C ILE A 19 -9.94 9.19 -11.08
N ALA A 20 -9.97 8.64 -12.30
CA ALA A 20 -9.81 9.42 -13.54
C ALA A 20 -10.96 10.43 -13.73
N GLN A 21 -12.20 10.06 -13.36
CA GLN A 21 -13.33 11.00 -13.40
C GLN A 21 -13.11 12.18 -12.43
N ARG A 22 -12.65 11.89 -11.20
CA ARG A 22 -12.33 12.93 -10.20
C ARG A 22 -11.19 13.84 -10.68
N ALA A 23 -10.13 13.25 -11.27
CA ALA A 23 -9.01 14.00 -11.86
C ALA A 23 -9.48 14.94 -12.98
N ALA A 24 -10.34 14.46 -13.88
CA ALA A 24 -10.91 15.25 -14.96
C ALA A 24 -11.76 16.42 -14.43
N ALA A 25 -12.58 16.18 -13.40
CA ALA A 25 -13.39 17.22 -12.76
C ALA A 25 -12.54 18.32 -12.11
N LEU A 26 -11.44 17.95 -11.44
CA LEU A 26 -10.48 18.90 -10.88
C LEU A 26 -9.77 19.71 -11.97
N THR A 27 -9.31 19.04 -13.03
CA THR A 27 -8.62 19.66 -14.17
C THR A 27 -9.54 20.67 -14.88
N ALA A 28 -10.82 20.34 -15.07
CA ALA A 28 -11.80 21.25 -15.66
C ALA A 28 -12.01 22.53 -14.82
N ARG A 29 -11.72 22.48 -13.52
CA ARG A 29 -11.74 23.64 -12.60
C ARG A 29 -10.39 24.37 -12.53
N GLY A 30 -9.39 24.00 -13.34
CA GLY A 30 -8.06 24.58 -13.32
C GLY A 30 -7.08 23.96 -12.31
N HIS A 31 -7.45 22.89 -11.62
CA HIS A 31 -6.65 22.23 -10.59
C HIS A 31 -6.20 20.83 -11.03
N GLN A 32 -5.30 20.75 -12.01
CA GLN A 32 -4.79 19.44 -12.45
C GLN A 32 -4.00 18.75 -11.33
N PRO A 33 -4.39 17.55 -10.88
CA PRO A 33 -3.64 16.82 -9.87
C PRO A 33 -2.22 16.49 -10.34
N GLY A 34 -1.22 16.71 -9.47
CA GLY A 34 0.19 16.48 -9.77
C GLY A 34 0.87 15.60 -8.74
N LEU A 35 1.61 14.57 -9.19
CA LEU A 35 2.42 13.68 -8.39
C LEU A 35 3.89 13.79 -8.79
N ALA A 36 4.76 14.16 -7.85
CA ALA A 36 6.20 14.05 -8.01
C ALA A 36 6.68 12.67 -7.54
N VAL A 37 7.45 12.00 -8.38
CA VAL A 37 8.06 10.70 -8.09
C VAL A 37 9.56 10.84 -8.17
N ILE A 38 10.27 10.59 -7.08
CA ILE A 38 11.73 10.65 -7.01
C ILE A 38 12.28 9.22 -6.96
N LEU A 39 13.27 8.94 -7.81
CA LEU A 39 14.04 7.71 -7.83
C LEU A 39 15.53 8.05 -7.68
N VAL A 40 16.19 7.51 -6.67
CA VAL A 40 17.62 7.67 -6.45
C VAL A 40 18.32 6.32 -6.66
N GLY A 41 19.28 6.28 -7.58
CA GLY A 41 19.98 5.07 -7.99
C GLY A 41 19.25 4.26 -9.06
N GLU A 42 19.80 3.09 -9.39
CA GLU A 42 19.42 2.28 -10.55
C GLU A 42 18.88 0.87 -10.18
N ASP A 43 18.24 0.72 -9.02
CA ASP A 43 17.65 -0.57 -8.66
C ASP A 43 16.56 -0.98 -9.66
N PRO A 44 16.70 -2.16 -10.34
CA PRO A 44 15.80 -2.55 -11.42
C PRO A 44 14.35 -2.79 -10.96
N ALA A 45 14.16 -3.24 -9.71
CA ALA A 45 12.85 -3.45 -9.16
C ALA A 45 12.15 -2.09 -8.94
N SER A 46 12.85 -1.14 -8.32
CA SER A 46 12.39 0.24 -8.13
C SER A 46 12.06 0.93 -9.45
N ALA A 47 12.90 0.78 -10.47
CA ALA A 47 12.66 1.34 -11.80
C ALA A 47 11.37 0.80 -12.45
N THR A 48 11.09 -0.50 -12.26
CA THR A 48 9.85 -1.12 -12.76
C THR A 48 8.62 -0.61 -12.02
N TYR A 49 8.68 -0.48 -10.69
CA TYR A 49 7.59 0.10 -9.89
C TYR A 49 7.30 1.55 -10.27
N VAL A 50 8.34 2.37 -10.41
CA VAL A 50 8.21 3.77 -10.82
C VAL A 50 7.58 3.89 -12.21
N ARG A 51 8.01 3.09 -13.19
CA ARG A 51 7.41 3.08 -14.53
C ARG A 51 5.92 2.76 -14.49
N ASN A 52 5.51 1.79 -13.67
CA ASN A 52 4.10 1.43 -13.51
C ASN A 52 3.29 2.55 -12.83
N LYS A 53 3.88 3.26 -11.87
CA LYS A 53 3.26 4.44 -11.22
C LYS A 53 3.05 5.58 -12.21
N VAL A 54 4.09 5.93 -12.97
CA VAL A 54 4.02 6.99 -14.00
C VAL A 54 2.97 6.66 -15.06
N LYS A 55 2.94 5.40 -15.55
CA LYS A 55 1.90 4.95 -16.47
C LYS A 55 0.51 5.10 -15.85
N ALA A 56 0.33 4.68 -14.62
CA ALA A 56 -0.96 4.78 -13.94
C ALA A 56 -1.41 6.24 -13.73
N CYS A 57 -0.49 7.17 -13.49
CA CYS A 57 -0.77 8.61 -13.47
C CYS A 57 -1.31 9.09 -14.82
N ALA A 58 -0.61 8.75 -15.92
CA ALA A 58 -1.03 9.14 -17.27
C ALA A 58 -2.43 8.59 -17.61
N ASP A 59 -2.67 7.31 -17.32
CA ASP A 59 -3.96 6.65 -17.54
C ASP A 59 -5.11 7.29 -16.72
N ALA A 60 -4.80 7.90 -15.57
CA ALA A 60 -5.76 8.54 -14.67
C ALA A 60 -5.87 10.08 -14.85
N GLY A 61 -5.15 10.68 -15.79
CA GLY A 61 -5.15 12.14 -15.98
C GLY A 61 -4.41 12.93 -14.90
N VAL A 62 -3.56 12.27 -14.10
CA VAL A 62 -2.70 12.88 -13.09
C VAL A 62 -1.37 13.30 -13.76
N ARG A 63 -0.98 14.56 -13.60
CA ARG A 63 0.35 15.02 -14.04
C ARG A 63 1.42 14.31 -13.22
N SER A 64 2.34 13.62 -13.88
CA SER A 64 3.48 12.95 -13.22
C SER A 64 4.78 13.69 -13.51
N VAL A 65 5.51 14.07 -12.47
CA VAL A 65 6.87 14.62 -12.54
C VAL A 65 7.82 13.54 -12.02
N LEU A 66 8.52 12.88 -12.94
CA LEU A 66 9.52 11.88 -12.61
C LEU A 66 10.90 12.51 -12.57
N GLU A 67 11.54 12.42 -11.40
CA GLU A 67 12.92 12.85 -11.21
C GLU A 67 13.80 11.64 -10.88
N LYS A 68 14.87 11.48 -11.66
CA LYS A 68 15.85 10.41 -11.45
C LYS A 68 17.17 11.02 -11.09
N TYR A 69 17.76 10.52 -10.03
CA TYR A 69 19.06 10.94 -9.52
C TYR A 69 20.03 9.78 -9.44
N ASP A 70 21.30 10.08 -9.63
CA ASP A 70 22.37 9.13 -9.40
C ASP A 70 22.43 8.69 -7.93
N ALA A 71 22.97 7.49 -7.68
CA ALA A 71 23.15 6.97 -6.34
C ALA A 71 24.10 7.81 -5.46
N SER A 72 24.90 8.70 -6.04
CA SER A 72 25.79 9.63 -5.35
C SER A 72 25.10 10.90 -4.82
N LEU A 73 23.82 11.13 -5.16
CA LEU A 73 23.06 12.29 -4.66
C LEU A 73 23.18 12.38 -3.14
N SER A 74 23.57 13.54 -2.63
CA SER A 74 23.66 13.75 -1.19
C SER A 74 22.29 13.89 -0.51
N GLU A 75 22.21 13.54 0.78
CA GLU A 75 20.99 13.75 1.59
C GLU A 75 20.56 15.21 1.55
N ALA A 76 21.48 16.16 1.65
CA ALA A 76 21.17 17.59 1.66
C ALA A 76 20.53 18.07 0.35
N GLU A 77 21.03 17.61 -0.80
CA GLU A 77 20.45 17.93 -2.11
C GLU A 77 19.05 17.34 -2.26
N LEU A 78 18.84 16.09 -1.83
CA LEU A 78 17.51 15.48 -1.85
C LEU A 78 16.52 16.24 -0.96
N LEU A 79 16.92 16.60 0.27
CA LEU A 79 16.07 17.35 1.18
C LEU A 79 15.74 18.76 0.62
N GLY A 80 16.71 19.44 0.02
CA GLY A 80 16.47 20.73 -0.66
C GLY A 80 15.52 20.59 -1.85
N ARG A 81 15.57 19.47 -2.58
CA ARG A 81 14.62 19.21 -3.67
C ARG A 81 13.20 18.97 -3.14
N LEU A 82 13.07 18.25 -2.02
CA LEU A 82 11.77 18.07 -1.35
C LEU A 82 11.17 19.39 -0.90
N ASP A 83 11.98 20.33 -0.38
CA ASP A 83 11.50 21.66 -0.02
C ASP A 83 10.90 22.40 -1.23
N ALA A 84 11.58 22.35 -2.37
CA ALA A 84 11.06 22.95 -3.60
C ALA A 84 9.74 22.31 -4.06
N LEU A 85 9.62 20.98 -3.98
CA LEU A 85 8.39 20.26 -4.31
C LEU A 85 7.26 20.54 -3.30
N ASN A 86 7.60 20.69 -2.02
CA ASN A 86 6.64 21.10 -0.99
C ASN A 86 6.05 22.48 -1.27
N ALA A 87 6.86 23.39 -1.79
CA ALA A 87 6.44 24.77 -2.14
C ALA A 87 5.72 24.87 -3.50
N ASP A 88 5.83 23.86 -4.37
CA ASP A 88 5.22 23.91 -5.71
C ASP A 88 3.69 23.64 -5.60
N PRO A 89 2.84 24.62 -5.92
CA PRO A 89 1.39 24.47 -5.88
C PRO A 89 0.83 23.51 -6.93
N ALA A 90 1.60 23.18 -7.97
CA ALA A 90 1.21 22.21 -8.99
C ALA A 90 1.49 20.75 -8.59
N ILE A 91 2.14 20.53 -7.46
CA ILE A 91 2.42 19.21 -6.89
C ILE A 91 1.53 18.97 -5.68
N HIS A 92 0.70 17.95 -5.75
CA HIS A 92 -0.26 17.56 -4.73
C HIS A 92 0.15 16.31 -3.95
N GLY A 93 1.11 15.54 -4.51
CA GLY A 93 1.69 14.39 -3.84
C GLY A 93 3.18 14.27 -4.14
N ILE A 94 3.95 13.81 -3.17
CA ILE A 94 5.38 13.54 -3.31
C ILE A 94 5.63 12.10 -2.89
N LEU A 95 6.31 11.34 -3.74
CA LEU A 95 6.72 9.98 -3.48
C LEU A 95 8.23 9.85 -3.71
N VAL A 96 8.95 9.40 -2.69
CA VAL A 96 10.35 9.00 -2.82
C VAL A 96 10.41 7.48 -2.82
N GLN A 97 10.85 6.89 -3.93
CA GLN A 97 10.87 5.44 -4.10
C GLN A 97 11.95 4.81 -3.22
N MET A 98 11.54 3.93 -2.32
CA MET A 98 12.44 3.12 -1.49
C MET A 98 12.89 1.84 -2.24
N PRO A 99 14.07 1.28 -1.91
CA PRO A 99 15.03 1.77 -0.92
C PRO A 99 15.90 2.92 -1.45
N LEU A 100 16.44 3.72 -0.52
CA LEU A 100 17.42 4.76 -0.79
C LEU A 100 18.86 4.24 -0.63
N PRO A 101 19.88 4.90 -1.22
CA PRO A 101 21.28 4.65 -0.92
C PRO A 101 21.59 4.76 0.57
N ARG A 102 22.52 3.96 1.09
CA ARG A 102 22.78 3.81 2.54
C ARG A 102 23.17 5.10 3.28
N HIS A 103 23.71 6.10 2.57
CA HIS A 103 24.12 7.38 3.14
C HIS A 103 22.98 8.39 3.30
N ILE A 104 21.78 8.07 2.81
CA ILE A 104 20.58 8.89 2.95
C ILE A 104 19.66 8.23 3.99
N ASP A 105 19.31 8.96 5.03
CA ASP A 105 18.37 8.51 6.06
C ASP A 105 16.93 8.53 5.53
N PRO A 106 16.29 7.36 5.33
CA PRO A 106 14.92 7.31 4.84
C PRO A 106 13.91 8.04 5.74
N GLN A 107 14.14 8.04 7.05
CA GLN A 107 13.23 8.68 8.00
C GLN A 107 13.24 10.21 7.83
N LYS A 108 14.42 10.81 7.70
CA LYS A 108 14.54 12.25 7.43
C LYS A 108 13.88 12.65 6.11
N VAL A 109 14.02 11.81 5.08
CA VAL A 109 13.40 12.03 3.78
C VAL A 109 11.88 12.00 3.89
N ILE A 110 11.31 11.00 4.57
CA ILE A 110 9.86 10.88 4.80
C ILE A 110 9.33 12.09 5.58
N GLU A 111 10.00 12.47 6.68
CA GLU A 111 9.57 13.59 7.52
C GLU A 111 9.77 14.97 6.87
N ARG A 112 10.56 15.07 5.79
CA ARG A 112 10.71 16.32 5.03
C ARG A 112 9.55 16.57 4.10
N ILE A 113 8.81 15.55 3.68
CA ILE A 113 7.63 15.70 2.84
C ILE A 113 6.53 16.39 3.68
N ALA A 114 5.95 17.46 3.14
CA ALA A 114 4.84 18.14 3.80
C ALA A 114 3.67 17.15 3.99
N THR A 115 3.09 17.11 5.17
CA THR A 115 2.01 16.16 5.53
C THR A 115 0.83 16.21 4.54
N THR A 116 0.53 17.39 4.00
CA THR A 116 -0.49 17.57 2.96
C THR A 116 -0.13 16.94 1.62
N LYS A 117 1.15 16.55 1.40
CA LYS A 117 1.67 15.91 0.18
C LYS A 117 2.26 14.52 0.44
N ASP A 118 2.19 14.01 1.68
CA ASP A 118 2.61 12.66 2.06
C ASP A 118 1.57 11.61 1.61
N VAL A 119 1.43 11.45 0.29
CA VAL A 119 0.41 10.58 -0.30
C VAL A 119 0.69 9.08 -0.13
N ASP A 120 1.90 8.70 0.30
CA ASP A 120 2.19 7.34 0.77
C ASP A 120 1.70 7.08 2.21
N GLY A 121 1.49 8.15 3.00
CA GLY A 121 1.01 8.08 4.37
C GLY A 121 2.05 7.50 5.35
N TYR A 122 3.34 7.82 5.17
CA TYR A 122 4.43 7.21 5.96
C TYR A 122 5.02 8.13 7.02
N SER A 123 4.69 9.43 7.02
CA SER A 123 5.17 10.37 8.04
C SER A 123 4.64 10.01 9.44
N VAL A 124 5.34 10.45 10.47
CA VAL A 124 4.89 10.30 11.87
C VAL A 124 3.54 10.98 12.08
N GLN A 125 3.30 12.12 11.43
CA GLN A 125 2.00 12.80 11.49
C GLN A 125 0.89 11.93 10.89
N SER A 126 1.08 11.37 9.68
CA SER A 126 0.09 10.48 9.05
C SER A 126 -0.19 9.24 9.90
N ALA A 127 0.84 8.67 10.53
CA ALA A 127 0.70 7.56 11.46
C ALA A 127 -0.06 7.95 12.74
N GLY A 128 0.18 9.15 13.26
CA GLY A 128 -0.54 9.72 14.41
C GLY A 128 -2.01 9.97 14.11
N ASP A 129 -2.31 10.57 12.96
CA ASP A 129 -3.67 10.82 12.49
C ASP A 129 -4.44 9.51 12.32
N LEU A 130 -3.80 8.49 11.71
CA LEU A 130 -4.39 7.16 11.58
C LEU A 130 -4.68 6.54 12.95
N MET A 131 -3.74 6.62 13.91
CA MET A 131 -3.92 6.08 15.25
C MET A 131 -5.04 6.78 16.01
N ALA A 132 -5.14 8.09 15.88
CA ALA A 132 -6.16 8.92 16.54
C ALA A 132 -7.53 8.90 15.84
N GLY A 133 -7.63 8.28 14.65
CA GLY A 133 -8.85 8.29 13.84
C GLY A 133 -9.16 9.66 13.22
N LEU A 134 -8.13 10.50 13.06
CA LEU A 134 -8.24 11.81 12.44
C LEU A 134 -8.16 11.72 10.90
N PRO A 135 -8.68 12.73 10.18
CA PRO A 135 -8.55 12.80 8.73
C PRO A 135 -7.07 12.93 8.32
N GLY A 136 -6.56 11.96 7.57
CA GLY A 136 -5.18 11.90 7.10
C GLY A 136 -5.03 10.91 5.95
N PHE A 137 -3.87 10.90 5.30
CA PHE A 137 -3.59 9.90 4.28
C PHE A 137 -3.35 8.54 4.91
N ARG A 138 -3.96 7.52 4.31
CA ARG A 138 -3.78 6.13 4.72
C ARG A 138 -2.62 5.53 3.95
N PRO A 139 -1.72 4.76 4.57
CA PRO A 139 -0.68 4.04 3.84
C PRO A 139 -1.27 3.22 2.70
N CYS A 140 -0.71 3.40 1.49
CA CYS A 140 -1.32 2.92 0.25
C CYS A 140 -1.59 1.41 0.23
N THR A 141 -0.62 0.60 0.69
CA THR A 141 -0.77 -0.87 0.69
C THR A 141 -1.85 -1.35 1.68
N PRO A 142 -1.87 -0.95 2.94
CA PRO A 142 -2.96 -1.27 3.86
C PRO A 142 -4.33 -0.75 3.39
N TYR A 143 -4.37 0.44 2.81
CA TYR A 143 -5.61 0.98 2.24
C TYR A 143 -6.12 0.10 1.08
N GLY A 144 -5.23 -0.34 0.20
CA GLY A 144 -5.55 -1.30 -0.87
C GLY A 144 -6.04 -2.64 -0.32
N CYS A 145 -5.42 -3.15 0.76
CA CYS A 145 -5.88 -4.37 1.43
C CYS A 145 -7.30 -4.23 1.98
N MET A 146 -7.64 -3.08 2.59
CA MET A 146 -9.03 -2.83 3.03
C MET A 146 -10.01 -2.89 1.86
N LYS A 147 -9.69 -2.27 0.71
CA LYS A 147 -10.53 -2.33 -0.49
C LYS A 147 -10.70 -3.76 -1.03
N LEU A 148 -9.67 -4.58 -0.98
CA LEU A 148 -9.73 -6.00 -1.34
C LEU A 148 -10.64 -6.80 -0.39
N ILE A 149 -10.55 -6.55 0.92
CA ILE A 149 -11.41 -7.19 1.92
C ILE A 149 -12.87 -6.76 1.70
N GLU A 150 -13.13 -5.46 1.54
CA GLU A 150 -14.46 -4.90 1.28
C GLU A 150 -15.08 -5.50 0.00
N SER A 151 -14.28 -5.74 -1.04
CA SER A 151 -14.77 -6.31 -2.31
C SER A 151 -15.29 -7.74 -2.21
N THR A 152 -14.96 -8.47 -1.14
CA THR A 152 -15.53 -9.80 -0.86
C THR A 152 -16.97 -9.75 -0.36
N GLY A 153 -17.50 -8.57 -0.03
CA GLY A 153 -18.82 -8.39 0.58
C GLY A 153 -18.87 -8.71 2.07
N VAL A 154 -17.73 -9.02 2.71
CA VAL A 154 -17.70 -9.33 4.14
C VAL A 154 -18.02 -8.11 4.99
N THR A 155 -18.81 -8.28 6.03
CA THR A 155 -18.95 -7.30 7.10
C THR A 155 -17.79 -7.43 8.07
N ILE A 156 -16.85 -6.47 8.06
CA ILE A 156 -15.64 -6.51 8.91
C ILE A 156 -15.98 -6.34 10.39
N LYS A 157 -17.00 -5.53 10.70
CA LYS A 157 -17.46 -5.29 12.08
C LYS A 157 -17.72 -6.60 12.84
N GLY A 158 -17.08 -6.74 13.98
CA GLY A 158 -17.21 -7.91 14.87
C GLY A 158 -16.39 -9.14 14.44
N LYS A 159 -15.64 -9.06 13.33
CA LYS A 159 -14.74 -10.15 12.90
C LYS A 159 -13.45 -10.16 13.70
N HIS A 160 -12.86 -11.34 13.86
CA HIS A 160 -11.50 -11.48 14.33
C HIS A 160 -10.54 -11.41 13.15
N ALA A 161 -9.64 -10.44 13.15
CA ALA A 161 -8.62 -10.26 12.13
C ALA A 161 -7.22 -10.49 12.72
N VAL A 162 -6.38 -11.23 12.01
CA VAL A 162 -4.98 -11.42 12.35
C VAL A 162 -4.11 -10.81 11.28
N VAL A 163 -3.19 -9.93 11.70
CA VAL A 163 -2.17 -9.33 10.83
C VAL A 163 -0.83 -9.96 11.18
N ILE A 164 -0.20 -10.65 10.23
CA ILE A 164 1.13 -11.22 10.39
C ILE A 164 2.14 -10.26 9.76
N GLY A 165 2.84 -9.52 10.61
CA GLY A 165 3.77 -8.45 10.26
C GLY A 165 3.52 -7.20 11.11
N ARG A 166 4.60 -6.44 11.38
CA ARG A 166 4.53 -5.25 12.25
C ARG A 166 5.36 -4.07 11.72
N SER A 167 5.55 -4.00 10.41
CA SER A 167 6.22 -2.84 9.80
C SER A 167 5.42 -1.55 9.98
N ASN A 168 6.10 -0.41 10.00
CA ASN A 168 5.45 0.89 10.07
C ASN A 168 4.64 1.22 8.79
N THR A 169 5.04 0.62 7.67
CA THR A 169 4.44 0.87 6.35
C THR A 169 3.23 -0.01 6.04
N VAL A 170 3.15 -1.22 6.63
CA VAL A 170 2.06 -2.17 6.33
C VAL A 170 1.41 -2.74 7.58
N GLY A 171 2.15 -3.49 8.41
CA GLY A 171 1.54 -4.30 9.48
C GLY A 171 0.79 -3.47 10.52
N LYS A 172 1.44 -2.46 11.10
CA LYS A 172 0.80 -1.57 12.10
C LYS A 172 -0.38 -0.79 11.50
N PRO A 173 -0.24 -0.08 10.36
CA PRO A 173 -1.37 0.64 9.79
C PRO A 173 -2.51 -0.28 9.34
N MET A 174 -2.22 -1.50 8.86
CA MET A 174 -3.25 -2.47 8.54
C MET A 174 -4.09 -2.86 9.76
N ALA A 175 -3.43 -3.10 10.89
CA ALA A 175 -4.11 -3.40 12.13
C ALA A 175 -4.99 -2.24 12.63
N LEU A 176 -4.51 -1.00 12.49
CA LEU A 176 -5.27 0.21 12.84
C LEU A 176 -6.50 0.38 11.94
N LEU A 177 -6.37 0.17 10.63
CA LEU A 177 -7.50 0.26 9.70
C LEU A 177 -8.57 -0.80 9.99
N LEU A 178 -8.17 -2.03 10.29
CA LEU A 178 -9.10 -3.10 10.71
C LEU A 178 -9.78 -2.77 12.04
N LEU A 179 -9.04 -2.22 13.00
CA LEU A 179 -9.59 -1.76 14.27
C LEU A 179 -10.63 -0.64 14.08
N GLN A 180 -10.34 0.35 13.23
CA GLN A 180 -11.28 1.42 12.87
C GLN A 180 -12.53 0.87 12.15
N ALA A 181 -12.40 -0.24 11.41
CA ALA A 181 -13.53 -0.95 10.82
C ALA A 181 -14.29 -1.84 11.84
N ASN A 182 -14.00 -1.71 13.14
CA ASN A 182 -14.58 -2.45 14.25
C ASN A 182 -14.30 -3.96 14.23
N ALA A 183 -13.16 -4.40 13.71
CA ALA A 183 -12.66 -5.76 13.92
C ALA A 183 -11.98 -5.89 15.29
N THR A 184 -11.96 -7.09 15.84
CA THR A 184 -11.01 -7.48 16.90
C THR A 184 -9.70 -7.86 16.23
N VAL A 185 -8.58 -7.22 16.58
CA VAL A 185 -7.33 -7.37 15.86
C VAL A 185 -6.23 -7.99 16.73
N THR A 186 -5.58 -9.01 16.19
CA THR A 186 -4.35 -9.58 16.75
C THR A 186 -3.19 -9.31 15.77
N ILE A 187 -2.04 -8.85 16.29
CA ILE A 187 -0.82 -8.68 15.51
C ILE A 187 0.15 -9.80 15.88
N CYS A 188 0.57 -10.58 14.88
CA CYS A 188 1.60 -11.60 15.00
C CYS A 188 2.88 -11.14 14.30
N HIS A 189 4.03 -11.62 14.78
CA HIS A 189 5.34 -11.28 14.22
C HIS A 189 6.38 -12.38 14.51
N SER A 190 7.61 -12.17 14.10
CA SER A 190 8.71 -13.16 14.24
C SER A 190 8.99 -13.65 15.68
N ALA A 191 8.55 -12.92 16.70
CA ALA A 191 8.66 -13.34 18.11
C ALA A 191 7.37 -13.97 18.65
N THR A 192 6.32 -14.13 17.84
CA THR A 192 5.09 -14.83 18.25
C THR A 192 5.37 -16.33 18.30
N VAL A 193 5.09 -16.96 19.43
CA VAL A 193 5.47 -18.38 19.70
C VAL A 193 4.74 -19.34 18.75
N ASP A 194 3.42 -19.19 18.58
CA ASP A 194 2.59 -19.99 17.67
C ASP A 194 1.64 -19.07 16.90
N ILE A 195 2.04 -18.71 15.70
CA ILE A 195 1.20 -17.90 14.80
C ILE A 195 -0.09 -18.65 14.45
N GLY A 196 -0.01 -19.96 14.25
CA GLY A 196 -1.15 -20.81 13.91
C GLY A 196 -2.24 -20.82 14.98
N ALA A 197 -1.88 -20.71 16.27
CA ALA A 197 -2.87 -20.62 17.35
C ALA A 197 -3.79 -19.40 17.20
N HIS A 198 -3.27 -18.31 16.66
CA HIS A 198 -4.03 -17.09 16.39
C HIS A 198 -4.79 -17.16 15.08
N THR A 199 -4.14 -17.60 14.00
CA THR A 199 -4.72 -17.57 12.65
C THR A 199 -5.82 -18.61 12.45
N ARG A 200 -5.77 -19.75 13.13
CA ARG A 200 -6.87 -20.74 13.10
C ARG A 200 -8.19 -20.22 13.70
N GLN A 201 -8.19 -19.09 14.38
CA GLN A 201 -9.40 -18.46 14.95
C GLN A 201 -9.85 -17.25 14.12
N ALA A 202 -9.04 -16.80 13.15
CA ALA A 202 -9.26 -15.55 12.43
C ALA A 202 -10.25 -15.70 11.27
N ASP A 203 -11.17 -14.77 11.15
CA ASP A 203 -12.06 -14.64 10.01
C ASP A 203 -11.35 -13.96 8.82
N ILE A 204 -10.36 -13.10 9.13
CA ILE A 204 -9.55 -12.36 8.17
C ILE A 204 -8.08 -12.51 8.56
N VAL A 205 -7.23 -12.91 7.62
CA VAL A 205 -5.78 -12.99 7.82
C VAL A 205 -5.08 -12.13 6.77
N VAL A 206 -4.24 -11.21 7.23
CA VAL A 206 -3.38 -10.39 6.35
C VAL A 206 -1.92 -10.76 6.62
N VAL A 207 -1.20 -11.17 5.58
CA VAL A 207 0.19 -11.64 5.69
C VAL A 207 1.12 -10.64 5.01
N ALA A 208 2.02 -10.04 5.79
CA ALA A 208 2.94 -8.97 5.36
C ALA A 208 4.31 -9.09 6.05
N THR A 209 4.99 -10.20 5.80
CA THR A 209 6.28 -10.55 6.44
C THR A 209 7.47 -10.45 5.50
N GLY A 210 7.24 -10.51 4.18
CA GLY A 210 8.29 -10.63 3.17
C GLY A 210 9.02 -11.98 3.22
N ARG A 211 8.36 -13.03 3.74
CA ARG A 211 8.92 -14.38 3.85
C ARG A 211 7.93 -15.40 3.31
N ARG A 212 8.38 -16.21 2.38
CA ARG A 212 7.61 -17.32 1.79
C ARG A 212 7.09 -18.26 2.86
N ASP A 213 5.95 -18.87 2.59
CA ASP A 213 5.34 -19.96 3.34
C ASP A 213 5.12 -19.65 4.83
N THR A 214 4.93 -18.36 5.15
CA THR A 214 4.63 -17.88 6.50
C THR A 214 3.25 -18.37 6.98
N LEU A 215 2.27 -18.41 6.09
CA LEU A 215 0.94 -18.96 6.37
C LEU A 215 0.69 -20.19 5.50
N ARG A 216 0.31 -21.31 6.14
CA ARG A 216 -0.02 -22.57 5.49
C ARG A 216 -1.46 -22.97 5.79
N GLY A 217 -2.01 -23.92 5.01
CA GLY A 217 -3.41 -24.34 5.11
C GLY A 217 -3.82 -24.88 6.47
N ASP A 218 -2.92 -25.58 7.18
CA ASP A 218 -3.13 -26.09 8.55
C ASP A 218 -3.22 -24.98 9.62
N MET A 219 -2.88 -23.75 9.24
CA MET A 219 -2.92 -22.56 10.10
C MET A 219 -4.14 -21.68 9.84
N VAL A 220 -5.00 -22.02 8.88
CA VAL A 220 -6.12 -21.16 8.43
C VAL A 220 -7.45 -21.72 8.94
N LYS A 221 -8.29 -20.83 9.50
CA LYS A 221 -9.67 -21.16 9.82
C LYS A 221 -10.45 -21.47 8.52
N PRO A 222 -11.19 -22.58 8.42
CA PRO A 222 -12.02 -22.85 7.27
C PRO A 222 -12.99 -21.68 6.97
N GLY A 223 -12.98 -21.21 5.74
CA GLY A 223 -13.81 -20.09 5.31
C GLY A 223 -13.21 -18.69 5.61
N ALA A 224 -11.99 -18.58 6.11
CA ALA A 224 -11.33 -17.28 6.32
C ALA A 224 -11.03 -16.56 4.98
N ILE A 225 -10.96 -15.23 5.05
CA ILE A 225 -10.44 -14.38 3.98
C ILE A 225 -8.95 -14.19 4.19
N VAL A 226 -8.13 -14.41 3.15
CA VAL A 226 -6.68 -14.30 3.21
C VAL A 226 -6.17 -13.27 2.23
N ILE A 227 -5.47 -12.26 2.75
CA ILE A 227 -4.81 -11.20 1.97
C ILE A 227 -3.30 -11.39 2.06
N ASP A 228 -2.69 -11.75 0.94
CA ASP A 228 -1.25 -11.92 0.81
C ASP A 228 -0.61 -10.63 0.27
N VAL A 229 0.14 -9.94 1.11
CA VAL A 229 0.86 -8.70 0.77
C VAL A 229 2.27 -8.99 0.27
N GLY A 230 2.75 -10.22 0.50
CA GLY A 230 4.12 -10.62 0.21
C GLY A 230 4.48 -10.50 -1.27
N ILE A 231 5.72 -10.10 -1.52
CA ILE A 231 6.33 -10.12 -2.86
C ILE A 231 7.67 -10.80 -2.73
N ASN A 232 7.72 -12.06 -3.12
CA ASN A 232 8.91 -12.89 -3.09
C ASN A 232 9.16 -13.49 -4.49
N ARG A 233 10.27 -14.22 -4.64
CA ARG A 233 10.50 -15.10 -5.80
C ARG A 233 10.62 -16.53 -5.31
N ASN A 234 9.99 -17.44 -6.04
CA ASN A 234 10.17 -18.88 -5.80
C ASN A 234 11.48 -19.36 -6.41
N ASP A 235 11.76 -20.65 -6.26
CA ASP A 235 13.02 -21.27 -6.72
C ASP A 235 13.17 -21.24 -8.24
N GLU A 236 12.05 -21.05 -8.99
CA GLU A 236 12.04 -20.86 -10.44
C GLU A 236 12.15 -19.37 -10.85
N GLY A 237 12.33 -18.44 -9.88
CA GLY A 237 12.39 -17.00 -10.11
C GLY A 237 11.03 -16.32 -10.36
N LYS A 238 9.92 -17.06 -10.31
CA LYS A 238 8.57 -16.51 -10.46
C LYS A 238 8.13 -15.78 -9.20
N LEU A 239 7.31 -14.73 -9.37
CA LEU A 239 6.72 -14.00 -8.25
C LEU A 239 5.77 -14.90 -7.45
N CYS A 240 5.88 -14.86 -6.14
CA CYS A 240 5.00 -15.49 -5.18
C CYS A 240 4.83 -14.61 -3.93
N GLY A 241 3.89 -14.96 -3.07
CA GLY A 241 3.63 -14.22 -1.83
C GLY A 241 4.29 -14.80 -0.59
N ASP A 242 3.76 -14.41 0.56
CA ASP A 242 4.12 -14.92 1.88
C ASP A 242 3.28 -16.16 2.26
N VAL A 243 2.20 -16.42 1.54
CA VAL A 243 1.24 -17.51 1.79
C VAL A 243 1.58 -18.71 0.91
N ASP A 244 1.58 -19.91 1.48
CA ASP A 244 1.54 -21.15 0.71
C ASP A 244 0.15 -21.26 0.05
N PHE A 245 0.04 -20.67 -1.12
CA PHE A 245 -1.21 -20.55 -1.86
C PHE A 245 -1.87 -21.92 -2.13
N ALA A 246 -1.06 -22.92 -2.44
CA ALA A 246 -1.58 -24.24 -2.80
C ALA A 246 -2.27 -24.94 -1.61
N SER A 247 -1.74 -24.78 -0.40
CA SER A 247 -2.33 -25.37 0.81
C SER A 247 -3.45 -24.52 1.39
N VAL A 248 -3.43 -23.19 1.22
CA VAL A 248 -4.42 -22.25 1.81
C VAL A 248 -5.69 -22.14 0.95
N ALA A 249 -5.58 -22.12 -0.37
CA ALA A 249 -6.73 -21.95 -1.27
C ALA A 249 -7.85 -23.00 -1.08
N PRO A 250 -7.58 -24.28 -0.74
CA PRO A 250 -8.66 -25.23 -0.44
C PRO A 250 -9.41 -24.95 0.87
N VAL A 251 -8.84 -24.17 1.79
CA VAL A 251 -9.35 -23.94 3.16
C VAL A 251 -10.04 -22.56 3.28
N ALA A 252 -9.48 -21.53 2.66
CA ALA A 252 -10.01 -20.17 2.68
C ALA A 252 -11.31 -20.05 1.89
N SER A 253 -12.14 -19.05 2.20
CA SER A 253 -13.28 -18.66 1.37
C SER A 253 -12.84 -17.78 0.20
N SER A 254 -11.87 -16.89 0.46
CA SER A 254 -11.34 -15.96 -0.52
C SER A 254 -9.85 -15.72 -0.27
N ILE A 255 -9.08 -15.54 -1.33
CA ILE A 255 -7.62 -15.33 -1.25
C ILE A 255 -7.15 -14.42 -2.37
N THR A 256 -6.19 -13.53 -2.09
CA THR A 256 -5.51 -12.75 -3.13
C THR A 256 -4.43 -13.57 -3.83
N PRO A 257 -4.33 -13.53 -5.16
CA PRO A 257 -3.20 -14.11 -5.88
C PRO A 257 -1.95 -13.22 -5.80
N VAL A 258 -0.76 -13.81 -5.93
CA VAL A 258 0.49 -13.09 -6.15
C VAL A 258 1.17 -13.66 -7.41
N PRO A 259 1.35 -12.86 -8.46
CA PRO A 259 0.95 -11.45 -8.63
C PRO A 259 -0.56 -11.27 -8.90
N GLY A 260 -1.03 -10.03 -8.84
CA GLY A 260 -2.39 -9.66 -9.27
C GLY A 260 -3.38 -9.34 -8.12
N GLY A 261 -2.96 -9.52 -6.85
CA GLY A 261 -3.74 -9.13 -5.67
C GLY A 261 -3.42 -7.71 -5.20
N VAL A 262 -2.59 -7.59 -4.16
CA VAL A 262 -2.33 -6.32 -3.45
C VAL A 262 -1.51 -5.32 -4.28
N GLY A 263 -0.54 -5.76 -5.08
CA GLY A 263 0.36 -4.87 -5.82
C GLY A 263 -0.36 -3.82 -6.68
N PRO A 264 -1.32 -4.18 -7.55
CA PRO A 264 -2.10 -3.22 -8.34
C PRO A 264 -2.85 -2.19 -7.48
N MET A 265 -3.33 -2.61 -6.30
CA MET A 265 -4.08 -1.75 -5.39
C MET A 265 -3.21 -0.70 -4.72
N THR A 266 -1.95 -0.99 -4.39
CA THR A 266 -1.02 -0.01 -3.83
C THR A 266 -0.88 1.22 -4.74
N ILE A 267 -0.69 1.00 -6.05
CA ILE A 267 -0.60 2.10 -7.02
C ILE A 267 -1.94 2.86 -7.13
N THR A 268 -3.05 2.14 -7.09
CA THR A 268 -4.39 2.74 -7.16
C THR A 268 -4.66 3.64 -5.96
N MET A 269 -4.28 3.21 -4.76
CA MET A 269 -4.45 4.03 -3.55
C MET A 269 -3.51 5.24 -3.51
N LEU A 270 -2.31 5.13 -4.07
CA LEU A 270 -1.43 6.29 -4.25
C LEU A 270 -2.10 7.37 -5.12
N LEU A 271 -2.75 6.98 -6.21
CA LEU A 271 -3.51 7.91 -7.04
C LEU A 271 -4.71 8.48 -6.26
N ALA A 272 -5.45 7.65 -5.52
CA ALA A 272 -6.58 8.10 -4.71
C ALA A 272 -6.16 9.17 -3.67
N ASN A 273 -5.05 8.93 -2.95
CA ASN A 273 -4.50 9.90 -2.00
C ASN A 273 -4.02 11.19 -2.70
N THR A 274 -3.43 11.09 -3.91
CA THR A 274 -3.00 12.25 -4.70
C THR A 274 -4.20 13.11 -5.12
N ILE A 275 -5.29 12.48 -5.58
CA ILE A 275 -6.54 13.18 -5.91
C ILE A 275 -7.14 13.82 -4.66
N GLU A 276 -7.20 13.11 -3.54
CA GLU A 276 -7.71 13.65 -2.28
C GLU A 276 -6.91 14.86 -1.82
N SER A 277 -5.57 14.84 -1.96
CA SER A 277 -4.71 16.00 -1.70
C SER A 277 -5.06 17.19 -2.59
N ALA A 278 -5.25 16.96 -3.89
CA ALA A 278 -5.63 18.01 -4.83
C ALA A 278 -7.02 18.61 -4.52
N GLU A 279 -7.98 17.77 -4.12
CA GLU A 279 -9.32 18.22 -3.71
C GLU A 279 -9.28 19.10 -2.46
N ARG A 280 -8.48 18.72 -1.45
CA ARG A 280 -8.27 19.52 -0.23
C ARG A 280 -7.62 20.86 -0.51
N GLY A 281 -6.71 20.94 -1.49
CA GLY A 281 -6.06 22.18 -1.91
C GLY A 281 -6.93 23.07 -2.80
N ALA A 282 -8.01 22.53 -3.41
CA ALA A 282 -8.92 23.26 -4.29
C ALA A 282 -10.21 23.73 -3.58
N ALA A 283 -10.40 23.35 -2.31
CA ALA A 283 -11.53 23.76 -1.48
C ALA A 283 -11.29 25.11 -0.83
#